data_e5b619595720abdd9367bde070f8c30a
#
_entry.id   e5b619595720abdd9367bde070f8c30a
#
_cell.length_a   1.000
_cell.length_b   1.000
_cell.length_c   1.000
_cell.angle_alpha   90.00
_cell.angle_beta   90.00
_cell.angle_gamma   90.00
#
_symmetry.space_group_name_H-M   'P 1'
#
loop_
_entity.id
_entity.type
_entity.pdbx_description
1 polymer ?
#
loop_
_entity_poly.entity_id
_entity_poly.type
_entity_poly.pdbx_seq_one_letter_code
_entity_poly.pdbx_strand_id
1 'polypeptide(L)'
;YEDIAILYRSNAQSRALEEAFLRASIPYRIYGGLRFYDRLEIKNAVIYLRVIFNNSDNPAFERSISNPTRGVGAKTLEKIRTKSTEDNLSYLKAAATLIDEGQVKGKGATGIKAYLDFIIETAQSLDSLNLSEIVENINTDSGLYDFHKKEPGEKGKTRTENLDELVSAAKDFELSFDADHN
;
A
#
# COMPACT_ATOMS: atom_id res chain seq x y z
N TYR A 1 -31.13 13.90 7.06
CA TYR A 1 -29.95 13.30 7.75
C TYR A 1 -29.01 14.35 8.36
N GLU A 2 -29.23 15.65 8.10
CA GLU A 2 -28.35 16.74 8.53
C GLU A 2 -28.26 16.90 10.06
N ASP A 3 -29.23 16.41 10.77
CA ASP A 3 -29.34 16.51 12.26
C ASP A 3 -28.81 15.27 12.99
N ILE A 4 -28.14 14.33 12.27
CA ILE A 4 -27.62 13.09 12.85
C ILE A 4 -26.10 13.17 12.92
N ALA A 5 -25.54 12.92 14.11
CA ALA A 5 -24.11 12.75 14.33
C ALA A 5 -23.82 11.35 14.86
N ILE A 6 -22.82 10.70 14.31
CA ILE A 6 -22.33 9.39 14.77
C ILE A 6 -20.94 9.59 15.36
N LEU A 7 -20.77 9.14 16.59
CA LEU A 7 -19.47 9.17 17.29
C LEU A 7 -18.87 7.77 17.32
N TYR A 8 -17.59 7.68 17.06
CA TYR A 8 -16.84 6.43 17.13
C TYR A 8 -15.54 6.63 17.91
N ARG A 9 -15.05 5.56 18.52
CA ARG A 9 -13.90 5.60 19.42
C ARG A 9 -12.56 5.59 18.69
N SER A 10 -12.45 4.79 17.61
CA SER A 10 -11.24 4.59 16.84
C SER A 10 -11.48 5.01 15.38
N ASN A 11 -10.48 5.61 14.76
CA ASN A 11 -10.54 6.00 13.35
C ASN A 11 -10.80 4.80 12.42
N ALA A 12 -10.31 3.61 12.74
CA ALA A 12 -10.57 2.40 11.97
C ALA A 12 -12.07 2.10 11.82
N GLN A 13 -12.87 2.35 12.86
CA GLN A 13 -14.33 2.12 12.86
C GLN A 13 -15.09 2.95 11.82
N SER A 14 -14.51 4.04 11.31
CA SER A 14 -15.19 4.88 10.32
C SER A 14 -15.43 4.17 8.98
N ARG A 15 -14.58 3.19 8.60
CA ARG A 15 -14.68 2.49 7.31
C ARG A 15 -16.06 1.87 7.10
N ALA A 16 -16.49 1.03 8.01
CA ALA A 16 -17.79 0.33 7.89
C ALA A 16 -18.97 1.31 7.78
N LEU A 17 -18.91 2.43 8.50
CA LEU A 17 -19.92 3.49 8.43
C LEU A 17 -19.87 4.20 7.08
N GLU A 18 -18.68 4.58 6.61
CA GLU A 18 -18.46 5.25 5.33
C GLU A 18 -18.98 4.39 4.17
N GLU A 19 -18.64 3.10 4.15
CA GLU A 19 -19.11 2.16 3.14
C GLU A 19 -20.63 1.95 3.19
N ALA A 20 -21.22 1.85 4.38
CA ALA A 20 -22.67 1.75 4.53
C ALA A 20 -23.40 3.00 3.99
N PHE A 21 -22.87 4.20 4.26
CA PHE A 21 -23.42 5.44 3.73
C PHE A 21 -23.29 5.54 2.21
N LEU A 22 -22.13 5.13 1.66
CA LEU A 22 -21.91 5.11 0.21
C LEU A 22 -22.89 4.14 -0.48
N ARG A 23 -23.04 2.92 0.04
CA ARG A 23 -24.01 1.93 -0.50
C ARG A 23 -25.45 2.43 -0.44
N ALA A 24 -25.80 3.11 0.64
CA ALA A 24 -27.15 3.68 0.83
C ALA A 24 -27.33 5.04 0.11
N SER A 25 -26.31 5.56 -0.58
CA SER A 25 -26.30 6.89 -1.20
C SER A 25 -26.64 8.01 -0.22
N ILE A 26 -26.25 7.87 1.06
CA ILE A 26 -26.44 8.87 2.10
C ILE A 26 -25.24 9.82 2.13
N PRO A 27 -25.41 11.12 1.90
CA PRO A 27 -24.33 12.08 1.99
C PRO A 27 -23.86 12.23 3.45
N TYR A 28 -22.55 12.23 3.66
CA TYR A 28 -21.96 12.37 5.00
C TYR A 28 -20.71 13.26 4.96
N ARG A 29 -20.31 13.74 6.13
CA ARG A 29 -19.06 14.46 6.35
C ARG A 29 -18.32 13.86 7.53
N ILE A 30 -16.97 13.78 7.42
CA ILE A 30 -16.11 13.41 8.55
C ILE A 30 -15.53 14.68 9.14
N TYR A 31 -15.69 14.84 10.44
CA TYR A 31 -15.10 15.92 11.21
C TYR A 31 -13.88 15.40 11.98
N GLY A 32 -12.77 16.15 11.90
CA GLY A 32 -11.55 15.82 12.64
C GLY A 32 -10.65 14.76 12.00
N GLY A 33 -10.92 14.32 10.76
CA GLY A 33 -10.12 13.30 10.09
C GLY A 33 -10.31 13.22 8.59
N LEU A 34 -9.58 12.31 7.96
CA LEU A 34 -9.72 11.94 6.55
C LEU A 34 -10.64 10.72 6.40
N ARG A 35 -11.28 10.58 5.25
CA ARG A 35 -11.95 9.34 4.85
C ARG A 35 -10.98 8.17 4.92
N PHE A 36 -11.48 6.97 5.18
CA PHE A 36 -10.63 5.80 5.38
C PHE A 36 -9.60 5.60 4.26
N TYR A 37 -10.05 5.56 3.02
CA TYR A 37 -9.17 5.38 1.85
C TYR A 37 -8.32 6.60 1.48
N ASP A 38 -8.54 7.75 2.12
CA ASP A 38 -7.71 8.95 1.95
C ASP A 38 -6.53 9.03 2.90
N ARG A 39 -6.47 8.16 3.92
CA ARG A 39 -5.40 8.11 4.91
C ARG A 39 -4.09 7.68 4.28
N LEU A 40 -2.99 8.26 4.74
CA LEU A 40 -1.66 8.09 4.16
C LEU A 40 -1.21 6.61 4.16
N GLU A 41 -1.35 5.92 5.29
CA GLU A 41 -0.99 4.53 5.47
C GLU A 41 -1.80 3.61 4.55
N ILE A 42 -3.10 3.88 4.38
CA ILE A 42 -3.98 3.13 3.48
C ILE A 42 -3.59 3.36 2.02
N LYS A 43 -3.38 4.62 1.63
CA LYS A 43 -2.88 4.94 0.29
C LYS A 43 -1.55 4.27 -0.01
N ASN A 44 -0.66 4.18 0.99
CA ASN A 44 0.62 3.50 0.82
C ASN A 44 0.44 1.99 0.63
N ALA A 45 -0.41 1.33 1.41
CA ALA A 45 -0.70 -0.10 1.23
C ALA A 45 -1.34 -0.39 -0.14
N VAL A 46 -2.33 0.40 -0.55
CA VAL A 46 -3.00 0.25 -1.85
C VAL A 46 -2.01 0.43 -3.03
N ILE A 47 -0.99 1.28 -2.88
CA ILE A 47 0.01 1.47 -3.93
C ILE A 47 0.89 0.22 -4.11
N TYR A 48 1.17 -0.55 -3.07
CA TYR A 48 1.83 -1.85 -3.22
C TYR A 48 0.99 -2.82 -4.04
N LEU A 49 -0.32 -2.91 -3.78
CA LEU A 49 -1.22 -3.70 -4.62
C LEU A 49 -1.08 -3.31 -6.10
N ARG A 50 -1.10 -2.01 -6.40
CA ARG A 50 -0.96 -1.53 -7.77
C ARG A 50 0.32 -2.01 -8.45
N VAL A 51 1.47 -1.98 -7.77
CA VAL A 51 2.75 -2.46 -8.33
C VAL A 51 2.75 -3.98 -8.50
N ILE A 52 2.18 -4.73 -7.55
CA ILE A 52 2.11 -6.18 -7.59
C ILE A 52 1.25 -6.64 -8.78
N PHE A 53 0.08 -6.02 -8.98
CA PHE A 53 -0.81 -6.34 -10.11
C PHE A 53 -0.37 -5.74 -11.45
N ASN A 54 0.39 -4.64 -11.42
CA ASN A 54 0.90 -3.98 -12.63
C ASN A 54 2.34 -3.49 -12.45
N ASN A 55 3.30 -4.31 -12.80
CA ASN A 55 4.74 -4.03 -12.71
C ASN A 55 5.20 -2.87 -13.61
N SER A 56 4.31 -2.31 -14.44
CA SER A 56 4.59 -1.15 -15.29
C SER A 56 4.02 0.15 -14.72
N ASP A 57 3.41 0.13 -13.52
CA ASP A 57 2.93 1.34 -12.84
C ASP A 57 4.10 2.10 -12.21
N ASN A 58 4.81 2.89 -13.01
CA ASN A 58 5.97 3.65 -12.59
C ASN A 58 5.69 4.63 -11.42
N PRO A 59 4.59 5.39 -11.41
CA PRO A 59 4.22 6.23 -10.26
C PRO A 59 4.02 5.43 -8.97
N ALA A 60 3.38 4.27 -9.05
CA ALA A 60 3.17 3.40 -7.89
C ALA A 60 4.49 2.80 -7.39
N PHE A 61 5.38 2.37 -8.29
CA PHE A 61 6.74 1.92 -7.95
C PHE A 61 7.49 3.00 -7.17
N GLU A 62 7.57 4.22 -7.71
CA GLU A 62 8.34 5.30 -7.10
C GLU A 62 7.86 5.66 -5.69
N ARG A 63 6.55 5.63 -5.48
CA ARG A 63 5.98 5.88 -4.17
C ARG A 63 6.17 4.72 -3.20
N SER A 64 5.98 3.48 -3.61
CA SER A 64 6.09 2.31 -2.74
C SER A 64 7.53 2.00 -2.33
N ILE A 65 8.51 2.17 -3.23
CA ILE A 65 9.92 1.96 -2.89
C ILE A 65 10.45 3.00 -1.89
N SER A 66 9.80 4.17 -1.84
CA SER A 66 10.15 5.27 -0.94
C SER A 66 9.42 5.20 0.42
N ASN A 67 8.41 4.35 0.56
CA ASN A 67 7.57 4.24 1.75
C ASN A 67 7.28 2.77 2.11
N PRO A 68 7.91 2.25 3.20
CA PRO A 68 8.90 2.90 4.07
C PRO A 68 10.22 3.16 3.36
N THR A 69 11.04 4.04 3.95
CA THR A 69 12.35 4.40 3.39
C THR A 69 13.30 3.21 3.36
N ARG A 70 13.91 2.93 2.20
CA ARG A 70 14.82 1.79 1.96
C ARG A 70 16.24 2.22 1.59
N GLY A 71 16.65 3.43 1.95
CA GLY A 71 17.94 3.98 1.54
C GLY A 71 18.00 4.36 0.06
N VAL A 72 16.85 4.43 -0.60
CA VAL A 72 16.71 4.87 -2.00
C VAL A 72 16.44 6.37 -1.99
N GLY A 73 17.45 7.17 -2.32
CA GLY A 73 17.36 8.62 -2.38
C GLY A 73 17.09 9.15 -3.80
N ALA A 74 16.91 10.47 -3.91
CA ALA A 74 16.61 11.14 -5.18
C ALA A 74 17.59 10.79 -6.32
N LYS A 75 18.89 10.67 -6.03
CA LYS A 75 19.90 10.31 -7.02
C LYS A 75 19.71 8.88 -7.57
N THR A 76 19.27 7.95 -6.73
CA THR A 76 18.99 6.57 -7.15
C THR A 76 17.72 6.50 -7.97
N LEU A 77 16.68 7.21 -7.56
CA LEU A 77 15.44 7.34 -8.34
C LEU A 77 15.69 7.95 -9.71
N GLU A 78 16.55 8.97 -9.80
CA GLU A 78 16.92 9.59 -11.08
C GLU A 78 17.63 8.58 -12.00
N LYS A 79 18.56 7.77 -11.48
CA LYS A 79 19.18 6.69 -12.25
C LYS A 79 18.16 5.69 -12.80
N ILE A 80 17.16 5.33 -11.98
CA ILE A 80 16.09 4.41 -12.39
C ILE A 80 15.26 5.03 -13.52
N ARG A 81 14.89 6.32 -13.42
CA ARG A 81 14.15 7.04 -14.47
C ARG A 81 14.95 7.12 -15.77
N THR A 82 16.24 7.46 -15.69
CA THR A 82 17.13 7.54 -16.84
C THR A 82 17.25 6.17 -17.53
N LYS A 83 17.56 5.12 -16.77
CA LYS A 83 17.68 3.75 -17.29
C LYS A 83 16.37 3.26 -17.92
N SER A 84 15.24 3.56 -17.28
CA SER A 84 13.90 3.26 -17.81
C SER A 84 13.66 3.91 -19.16
N THR A 85 14.06 5.17 -19.33
CA THR A 85 13.89 5.91 -20.59
C THR A 85 14.83 5.42 -21.67
N GLU A 86 16.11 5.18 -21.35
CA GLU A 86 17.13 4.73 -22.30
C GLU A 86 16.83 3.34 -22.88
N ASP A 87 16.40 2.42 -22.02
CA ASP A 87 16.18 1.03 -22.38
C ASP A 87 14.70 0.69 -22.63
N ASN A 88 13.79 1.68 -22.55
CA ASN A 88 12.33 1.49 -22.66
C ASN A 88 11.79 0.42 -21.69
N LEU A 89 12.18 0.49 -20.44
CA LEU A 89 11.80 -0.44 -19.37
C LEU A 89 10.83 0.21 -18.37
N SER A 90 10.05 -0.60 -17.66
CA SER A 90 9.37 -0.12 -16.44
C SER A 90 10.41 0.21 -15.36
N TYR A 91 10.04 1.06 -14.37
CA TYR A 91 10.92 1.41 -13.25
C TYR A 91 11.34 0.18 -12.45
N LEU A 92 10.47 -0.79 -12.29
CA LEU A 92 10.77 -2.05 -11.63
C LEU A 92 11.88 -2.81 -12.38
N LYS A 93 11.76 -2.97 -13.69
CA LYS A 93 12.79 -3.62 -14.52
C LYS A 93 14.08 -2.82 -14.57
N ALA A 94 14.00 -1.50 -14.72
CA ALA A 94 15.18 -0.62 -14.71
C ALA A 94 15.93 -0.70 -13.37
N ALA A 95 15.22 -0.77 -12.24
CA ALA A 95 15.81 -0.94 -10.93
C ALA A 95 16.54 -2.30 -10.80
N ALA A 96 15.94 -3.38 -11.29
CA ALA A 96 16.57 -4.70 -11.32
C ALA A 96 17.87 -4.68 -12.17
N THR A 97 17.80 -4.14 -13.39
CA THR A 97 18.97 -4.01 -14.27
C THR A 97 20.10 -3.22 -13.62
N LEU A 98 19.81 -2.09 -12.96
CA LEU A 98 20.81 -1.28 -12.26
C LEU A 98 21.49 -2.02 -11.09
N ILE A 99 20.77 -2.93 -10.42
CA ILE A 99 21.32 -3.80 -9.38
C ILE A 99 22.24 -4.84 -10.02
N ASP A 100 21.82 -5.53 -11.07
CA ASP A 100 22.57 -6.57 -11.76
C ASP A 100 23.86 -6.01 -12.38
N GLU A 101 23.80 -4.81 -12.94
CA GLU A 101 24.96 -4.09 -13.49
C GLU A 101 25.88 -3.47 -12.40
N GLY A 102 25.53 -3.57 -11.12
CA GLY A 102 26.30 -3.00 -10.00
C GLY A 102 26.39 -1.48 -9.99
N GLN A 103 25.46 -0.80 -10.67
CA GLN A 103 25.42 0.68 -10.77
C GLN A 103 24.83 1.36 -9.53
N VAL A 104 24.12 0.60 -8.67
CA VAL A 104 23.67 1.02 -7.34
C VAL A 104 24.38 0.17 -6.30
N LYS A 105 24.89 0.79 -5.23
CA LYS A 105 25.68 0.12 -4.19
C LYS A 105 25.21 0.51 -2.79
N GLY A 106 25.68 -0.23 -1.79
CA GLY A 106 25.43 0.04 -0.38
C GLY A 106 23.96 -0.12 0.02
N LYS A 107 23.49 0.69 0.99
CA LYS A 107 22.14 0.57 1.56
C LYS A 107 21.03 0.67 0.51
N GLY A 108 21.22 1.49 -0.53
CA GLY A 108 20.24 1.62 -1.61
C GLY A 108 20.09 0.34 -2.41
N ALA A 109 21.19 -0.33 -2.74
CA ALA A 109 21.16 -1.61 -3.45
C ALA A 109 20.47 -2.70 -2.63
N THR A 110 20.82 -2.82 -1.34
CA THR A 110 20.15 -3.77 -0.42
C THR A 110 18.65 -3.50 -0.33
N GLY A 111 18.27 -2.21 -0.20
CA GLY A 111 16.86 -1.84 -0.10
C GLY A 111 16.07 -2.08 -1.38
N ILE A 112 16.65 -1.80 -2.55
CA ILE A 112 16.03 -2.11 -3.85
C ILE A 112 15.87 -3.62 -4.00
N LYS A 113 16.92 -4.40 -3.73
CA LYS A 113 16.86 -5.86 -3.85
C LYS A 113 15.75 -6.45 -2.99
N ALA A 114 15.72 -6.12 -1.70
CA ALA A 114 14.67 -6.60 -0.80
C ALA A 114 13.26 -6.20 -1.26
N TYR A 115 13.11 -4.99 -1.81
CA TYR A 115 11.83 -4.53 -2.36
C TYR A 115 11.44 -5.33 -3.62
N LEU A 116 12.38 -5.57 -4.54
CA LEU A 116 12.13 -6.35 -5.76
C LEU A 116 11.77 -7.79 -5.44
N ASP A 117 12.53 -8.43 -4.53
CA ASP A 117 12.27 -9.79 -4.07
C ASP A 117 10.84 -9.89 -3.50
N PHE A 118 10.46 -8.98 -2.61
CA PHE A 118 9.10 -8.91 -2.04
C PHE A 118 8.00 -8.76 -3.13
N ILE A 119 8.16 -7.82 -4.06
CA ILE A 119 7.15 -7.60 -5.13
C ILE A 119 7.02 -8.83 -6.03
N ILE A 120 8.15 -9.44 -6.41
CA ILE A 120 8.15 -10.60 -7.30
C ILE A 120 7.56 -11.82 -6.60
N GLU A 121 7.97 -12.12 -5.37
CA GLU A 121 7.46 -13.25 -4.58
C GLU A 121 5.95 -13.12 -4.34
N THR A 122 5.47 -11.91 -3.97
CA THR A 122 4.04 -11.68 -3.79
C THR A 122 3.28 -11.80 -5.11
N ALA A 123 3.83 -11.30 -6.22
CA ALA A 123 3.20 -11.43 -7.53
C ALA A 123 3.10 -12.89 -8.00
N GLN A 124 4.07 -13.74 -7.66
CA GLN A 124 4.06 -15.18 -7.97
C GLN A 124 3.06 -15.97 -7.11
N SER A 125 2.69 -15.45 -5.95
CA SER A 125 1.72 -16.11 -5.04
C SER A 125 0.28 -15.67 -5.23
N LEU A 126 -0.02 -14.76 -6.17
CA LEU A 126 -1.37 -14.21 -6.39
C LEU A 126 -2.44 -15.29 -6.64
N ASP A 127 -2.10 -16.35 -7.37
CA ASP A 127 -3.04 -17.45 -7.68
C ASP A 127 -3.32 -18.36 -6.46
N SER A 128 -2.50 -18.28 -5.41
CA SER A 128 -2.58 -19.13 -4.21
C SER A 128 -3.09 -18.42 -2.96
N LEU A 129 -3.15 -17.10 -2.99
CA LEU A 129 -3.56 -16.25 -1.88
C LEU A 129 -4.86 -15.52 -2.22
N ASN A 130 -5.71 -15.35 -1.22
CA ASN A 130 -6.85 -14.46 -1.34
C ASN A 130 -6.44 -12.99 -1.12
N LEU A 131 -7.30 -12.02 -1.43
CA LEU A 131 -6.99 -10.60 -1.36
C LEU A 131 -6.62 -10.16 0.05
N SER A 132 -7.30 -10.67 1.06
CA SER A 132 -7.01 -10.32 2.46
C SER A 132 -5.63 -10.80 2.90
N GLU A 133 -5.20 -12.00 2.48
CA GLU A 133 -3.85 -12.52 2.72
C GLU A 133 -2.77 -11.68 1.99
N ILE A 134 -3.04 -11.28 0.75
CA ILE A 134 -2.14 -10.38 0.00
C ILE A 134 -1.99 -9.03 0.72
N VAL A 135 -3.08 -8.46 1.22
CA VAL A 135 -3.06 -7.19 1.97
C VAL A 135 -2.31 -7.35 3.30
N GLU A 136 -2.49 -8.47 4.00
CA GLU A 136 -1.76 -8.78 5.23
C GLU A 136 -0.25 -8.89 4.98
N ASN A 137 0.16 -9.61 3.92
CA ASN A 137 1.56 -9.72 3.51
C ASN A 137 2.15 -8.35 3.12
N ILE A 138 1.36 -7.50 2.42
CA ILE A 138 1.79 -6.13 2.14
C ILE A 138 2.03 -5.35 3.42
N ASN A 139 1.14 -5.42 4.40
CA ASN A 139 1.28 -4.68 5.64
C ASN A 139 2.52 -5.12 6.42
N THR A 140 2.80 -6.42 6.49
CA THR A 140 3.91 -7.01 7.26
C THR A 140 5.24 -6.97 6.51
N ASP A 141 5.29 -7.60 5.34
CA ASP A 141 6.56 -7.92 4.65
C ASP A 141 7.12 -6.71 3.88
N SER A 142 6.26 -5.77 3.47
CA SER A 142 6.74 -4.48 2.97
C SER A 142 7.42 -3.62 4.05
N GLY A 143 7.21 -3.93 5.33
CA GLY A 143 7.66 -3.15 6.47
C GLY A 143 6.81 -1.93 6.81
N LEU A 144 5.62 -1.77 6.19
CA LEU A 144 4.70 -0.66 6.49
C LEU A 144 4.22 -0.69 7.94
N TYR A 145 3.84 -1.87 8.43
CA TYR A 145 3.35 -2.06 9.79
C TYR A 145 4.42 -1.65 10.82
N ASP A 146 5.63 -2.19 10.68
CA ASP A 146 6.75 -1.87 11.56
C ASP A 146 7.18 -0.41 11.48
N PHE A 147 7.08 0.20 10.29
CA PHE A 147 7.36 1.61 10.11
C PHE A 147 6.41 2.47 10.93
N HIS A 148 5.10 2.22 10.84
CA HIS A 148 4.11 2.98 11.57
C HIS A 148 4.09 2.65 13.07
N LYS A 149 4.34 1.40 13.45
CA LYS A 149 4.45 0.97 14.85
C LYS A 149 5.55 1.73 15.62
N LYS A 150 6.60 2.17 14.94
CA LYS A 150 7.69 2.97 15.51
C LYS A 150 7.35 4.46 15.67
N GLU A 151 6.24 4.92 15.10
CA GLU A 151 5.80 6.31 15.31
C GLU A 151 5.34 6.51 16.76
N PRO A 152 5.73 7.62 17.42
CA PRO A 152 5.43 7.83 18.83
C PRO A 152 3.93 8.09 19.08
N GLY A 153 3.46 7.64 20.25
CA GLY A 153 2.13 7.93 20.77
C GLY A 153 0.97 7.31 20.01
N GLU A 154 -0.20 7.90 20.12
CA GLU A 154 -1.45 7.41 19.51
C GLU A 154 -1.41 7.36 17.98
N LYS A 155 -0.54 8.14 17.35
CA LYS A 155 -0.43 8.20 15.89
C LYS A 155 -0.01 6.86 15.29
N GLY A 156 1.03 6.24 15.84
CA GLY A 156 1.51 4.94 15.39
C GLY A 156 0.44 3.86 15.58
N LYS A 157 -0.19 3.83 16.75
CA LYS A 157 -1.26 2.93 17.07
C LYS A 157 -2.45 3.07 16.11
N THR A 158 -2.93 4.29 15.89
CA THR A 158 -4.02 4.56 14.96
C THR A 158 -3.71 4.07 13.55
N ARG A 159 -2.48 4.26 13.07
CA ARG A 159 -2.08 3.83 11.72
C ARG A 159 -1.99 2.32 11.58
N THR A 160 -1.47 1.63 12.60
CA THR A 160 -1.48 0.16 12.58
C THR A 160 -2.90 -0.41 12.65
N GLU A 161 -3.78 0.14 13.50
CA GLU A 161 -5.19 -0.22 13.51
C GLU A 161 -5.87 0.01 12.14
N ASN A 162 -5.52 1.08 11.43
CA ASN A 162 -6.04 1.33 10.08
C ASN A 162 -5.53 0.29 9.05
N LEU A 163 -4.28 -0.17 9.17
CA LEU A 163 -3.75 -1.23 8.32
C LEU A 163 -4.44 -2.58 8.60
N ASP A 164 -4.72 -2.90 9.87
CA ASP A 164 -5.49 -4.09 10.26
C ASP A 164 -6.93 -4.03 9.71
N GLU A 165 -7.54 -2.83 9.75
CA GLU A 165 -8.87 -2.60 9.18
C GLU A 165 -8.88 -2.74 7.65
N LEU A 166 -7.77 -2.44 6.95
CA LEU A 166 -7.66 -2.67 5.51
C LEU A 166 -7.70 -4.17 5.17
N VAL A 167 -7.10 -5.02 6.00
CA VAL A 167 -7.22 -6.49 5.86
C VAL A 167 -8.67 -6.93 6.02
N SER A 168 -9.36 -6.38 7.03
CA SER A 168 -10.80 -6.65 7.23
C SER A 168 -11.64 -6.22 6.03
N ALA A 169 -11.33 -5.04 5.45
CA ALA A 169 -12.01 -4.53 4.25
C ALA A 169 -11.82 -5.47 3.04
N ALA A 170 -10.61 -5.99 2.86
CA ALA A 170 -10.31 -6.95 1.79
C ALA A 170 -11.13 -8.24 1.96
N LYS A 171 -11.23 -8.76 3.19
CA LYS A 171 -12.02 -9.94 3.51
C LYS A 171 -13.53 -9.73 3.28
N ASP A 172 -14.07 -8.58 3.69
CA ASP A 172 -15.47 -8.24 3.44
C ASP A 172 -15.76 -8.15 1.94
N PHE A 173 -14.80 -7.60 1.16
CA PHE A 173 -14.91 -7.55 -0.30
C PHE A 173 -14.95 -8.94 -0.92
N GLU A 174 -14.09 -9.87 -0.52
CA GLU A 174 -14.08 -11.26 -0.98
C GLU A 174 -15.44 -11.93 -0.75
N LEU A 175 -15.95 -11.83 0.49
CA LEU A 175 -17.23 -12.43 0.85
C LEU A 175 -18.41 -11.86 0.02
N SER A 176 -18.39 -10.56 -0.27
CA SER A 176 -19.42 -9.93 -1.10
C SER A 176 -19.29 -10.34 -2.56
N PHE A 177 -18.06 -10.43 -3.08
CA PHE A 177 -17.79 -10.83 -4.46
C PHE A 177 -18.25 -12.27 -4.74
N ASP A 178 -17.95 -13.19 -3.82
CA ASP A 178 -18.36 -14.59 -3.92
C ASP A 178 -19.88 -14.75 -3.85
N ALA A 179 -20.56 -13.92 -3.03
CA ALA A 179 -22.02 -13.95 -2.92
C ALA A 179 -22.73 -13.45 -4.19
N ASP A 180 -22.11 -12.52 -4.92
CA ASP A 180 -22.68 -11.96 -6.15
C ASP A 180 -22.41 -12.85 -7.40
N HIS A 181 -21.47 -13.81 -7.32
CA HIS A 181 -21.05 -14.65 -8.45
C HIS A 181 -21.36 -16.15 -8.27
N ASN A 182 -22.04 -16.55 -7.17
CA ASN A 182 -22.62 -17.88 -6.92
C ASN A 182 -24.15 -17.84 -6.96
#